data_936bd14a67154c704d8c51410d3e6065
#
_entry.id   936bd14a67154c704d8c51410d3e6065
#
_cell.length_a   1.000
_cell.length_b   1.000
_cell.length_c   1.000
_cell.angle_alpha   90.00
_cell.angle_beta   90.00
_cell.angle_gamma   90.00
#
_symmetry.space_group_name_H-M   'P 1'
#
loop_
_entity.id
_entity.type
_entity.pdbx_description
1 polymer ?
#
loop_
_entity_poly.entity_id
_entity_poly.type
_entity_poly.pdbx_seq_one_letter_code
_entity_poly.pdbx_strand_id
1 'polypeptide(L)'
;MKKLLFICMSLFSCSWFLSCSNDYEENVLNEDEEAVLDGNHYVSVEQAKKNAIEFINTFQSKETRGVKKTFEVENVVTCSATDFIGVESRSLSSSQPVFYAINFKGENGFVLASTDDRYIPVYAYVENGSFPGTESGNVGYNQFLKNIAMKVTDKNDSSLLVKEQEGVMRNVQIEPLLHVKWDKGSPYNAHSFFTYCSPMGVALAQICSYYLYPTTATYHDNGDSTTFSMNWSSILIECLLNDGKLLTNNTNSDAVAHLIHYLEYHYGTETLNNSEQCLSFMYQLGYHVSQLHGLWFSSDVNNVATALGQSKLIYARGYATQNSNLYSDGHAWVIDGYHDDANSGEGYMHCNWGWGGDYNGYFTVDGFTPYSSMHYQYQMAYSIIYY
;
A
#
# COMPACT_ATOMS: atom_id res chain seq x y z
N MET A 1 2.52 34.85 68.34
CA MET A 1 2.13 33.76 69.26
C MET A 1 1.10 32.92 68.56
N LYS A 2 1.19 31.61 68.69
CA LYS A 2 0.42 30.53 68.10
C LYS A 2 0.79 30.14 66.64
N LYS A 3 1.66 29.13 66.58
CA LYS A 3 1.92 28.30 65.39
C LYS A 3 0.69 27.45 65.09
N LEU A 4 0.29 27.42 63.81
CA LEU A 4 -0.67 26.44 63.31
C LEU A 4 0.04 25.54 62.32
N LEU A 5 0.18 24.29 62.70
CA LEU A 5 0.79 23.22 61.94
C LEU A 5 -0.29 22.67 60.96
N PHE A 6 -0.08 22.77 59.68
CA PHE A 6 -0.92 22.07 58.66
C PHE A 6 -0.19 20.82 58.21
N ILE A 7 -0.75 19.67 58.61
CA ILE A 7 -0.33 18.36 58.16
C ILE A 7 -1.04 18.12 56.79
N CYS A 8 -0.27 18.12 55.68
CA CYS A 8 -0.76 17.63 54.42
C CYS A 8 -0.66 16.10 54.38
N MET A 9 -1.79 15.43 54.50
CA MET A 9 -1.92 14.02 54.18
C MET A 9 -1.88 13.84 52.67
N SER A 10 -0.76 13.34 52.13
CA SER A 10 -0.66 12.89 50.73
C SER A 10 -1.36 11.54 50.58
N LEU A 11 -2.52 11.56 49.95
CA LEU A 11 -3.19 10.35 49.48
C LEU A 11 -2.44 9.88 48.20
N PHE A 12 -1.69 8.81 48.35
CA PHE A 12 -1.17 8.02 47.25
C PHE A 12 -2.31 7.30 46.57
N SER A 13 -2.83 7.82 45.45
CA SER A 13 -3.70 7.06 44.58
C SER A 13 -2.82 6.21 43.66
N CYS A 14 -2.70 4.92 43.99
CA CYS A 14 -2.23 3.90 43.03
C CYS A 14 -3.22 3.81 41.87
N SER A 15 -2.94 4.48 40.80
CA SER A 15 -3.56 4.18 39.51
C SER A 15 -2.94 2.89 38.97
N TRP A 16 -3.72 1.84 39.03
CA TRP A 16 -3.42 0.59 38.35
C TRP A 16 -3.56 0.86 36.84
N PHE A 17 -2.46 0.94 36.14
CA PHE A 17 -2.44 0.79 34.69
C PHE A 17 -2.79 -0.66 34.42
N LEU A 18 -4.02 -0.91 34.03
CA LEU A 18 -4.39 -2.10 33.30
C LEU A 18 -3.73 -1.99 31.93
N SER A 19 -2.55 -2.59 31.80
CA SER A 19 -1.98 -2.95 30.52
C SER A 19 -2.93 -3.98 29.92
N CYS A 20 -3.73 -3.60 28.97
CA CYS A 20 -4.32 -4.55 28.05
C CYS A 20 -3.17 -5.13 27.22
N SER A 21 -2.63 -6.26 27.66
CA SER A 21 -1.95 -7.17 26.76
C SER A 21 -3.02 -7.67 25.80
N ASN A 22 -2.89 -7.33 24.53
CA ASN A 22 -3.55 -8.04 23.45
C ASN A 22 -2.89 -9.43 23.39
N ASP A 23 -3.31 -10.31 24.25
CA ASP A 23 -3.15 -11.73 24.04
C ASP A 23 -4.09 -12.08 22.88
N TYR A 24 -3.53 -12.05 21.67
CA TYR A 24 -4.12 -12.78 20.57
C TYR A 24 -3.98 -14.25 20.95
N GLU A 25 -5.03 -14.80 21.51
CA GLU A 25 -5.16 -16.24 21.64
C GLU A 25 -4.96 -16.81 20.23
N GLU A 26 -4.00 -17.72 20.11
CA GLU A 26 -3.89 -18.65 19.01
C GLU A 26 -5.25 -19.34 18.90
N ASN A 27 -6.13 -18.87 18.01
CA ASN A 27 -7.31 -19.62 17.64
C ASN A 27 -6.82 -20.83 16.85
N VAL A 28 -6.37 -21.83 17.59
CA VAL A 28 -6.32 -23.19 17.11
C VAL A 28 -7.78 -23.55 16.86
N LEU A 29 -8.20 -23.46 15.60
CA LEU A 29 -9.50 -23.99 15.17
C LEU A 29 -9.52 -25.45 15.64
N ASN A 30 -10.38 -25.75 16.58
CA ASN A 30 -10.70 -27.14 16.90
C ASN A 30 -11.24 -27.77 15.62
N GLU A 31 -10.86 -29.00 15.35
CA GLU A 31 -11.29 -29.77 14.17
C GLU A 31 -12.83 -29.84 14.03
N ASP A 32 -13.60 -29.39 15.01
CA ASP A 32 -15.06 -29.37 15.04
C ASP A 32 -15.70 -28.06 14.53
N GLU A 33 -14.95 -27.00 14.20
CA GLU A 33 -15.42 -25.76 13.56
C GLU A 33 -15.17 -25.72 12.05
N GLU A 34 -15.00 -26.85 11.37
CA GLU A 34 -15.07 -26.98 9.92
C GLU A 34 -16.48 -26.67 9.38
N ALA A 35 -17.08 -25.59 9.82
CA ALA A 35 -18.40 -25.23 9.42
C ALA A 35 -18.39 -24.25 8.25
N VAL A 36 -18.89 -24.77 7.11
CA VAL A 36 -19.57 -23.99 6.07
C VAL A 36 -18.67 -23.33 4.99
N LEU A 37 -17.55 -23.90 4.65
CA LEU A 37 -17.09 -23.86 3.27
C LEU A 37 -17.75 -25.04 2.53
N ASP A 38 -18.21 -24.81 1.30
CA ASP A 38 -18.67 -25.86 0.41
C ASP A 38 -17.58 -26.93 0.39
N GLY A 39 -17.77 -28.03 1.12
CA GLY A 39 -16.72 -28.89 1.68
C GLY A 39 -15.74 -29.55 0.70
N ASN A 40 -15.71 -29.08 -0.55
CA ASN A 40 -14.87 -29.58 -1.62
C ASN A 40 -13.78 -28.58 -2.07
N HIS A 41 -13.83 -27.30 -1.67
CA HIS A 41 -12.94 -26.24 -2.16
C HIS A 41 -12.10 -25.53 -1.06
N TYR A 42 -12.11 -26.07 0.12
CA TYR A 42 -11.39 -25.51 1.26
C TYR A 42 -9.87 -25.68 1.12
N VAL A 43 -9.14 -24.57 1.25
CA VAL A 43 -7.67 -24.56 1.33
C VAL A 43 -7.25 -24.56 2.79
N SER A 44 -6.60 -25.65 3.22
CA SER A 44 -6.06 -25.73 4.59
C SER A 44 -4.94 -24.70 4.82
N VAL A 45 -4.73 -24.33 6.09
CA VAL A 45 -3.61 -23.44 6.48
C VAL A 45 -2.26 -23.94 5.97
N GLU A 46 -2.03 -25.26 6.01
CA GLU A 46 -0.77 -25.84 5.53
C GLU A 46 -0.63 -25.71 4.01
N GLN A 47 -1.70 -25.87 3.26
CA GLN A 47 -1.67 -25.65 1.81
C GLN A 47 -1.47 -24.16 1.49
N ALA A 48 -2.14 -23.26 2.23
CA ALA A 48 -1.96 -21.82 2.07
C ALA A 48 -0.52 -21.38 2.37
N LYS A 49 0.12 -21.89 3.41
CA LYS A 49 1.56 -21.67 3.69
C LYS A 49 2.44 -22.11 2.54
N LYS A 50 2.15 -23.27 1.96
CA LYS A 50 2.88 -23.80 0.81
C LYS A 50 2.72 -22.88 -0.40
N ASN A 51 1.50 -22.49 -0.74
CA ASN A 51 1.20 -21.55 -1.83
C ASN A 51 1.94 -20.21 -1.64
N ALA A 52 1.95 -19.67 -0.42
CA ALA A 52 2.67 -18.44 -0.09
C ALA A 52 4.19 -18.55 -0.35
N ILE A 53 4.81 -19.62 0.11
CA ILE A 53 6.26 -19.84 -0.09
C ILE A 53 6.57 -20.07 -1.58
N GLU A 54 5.76 -20.83 -2.30
CA GLU A 54 5.92 -21.05 -3.73
C GLU A 54 5.83 -19.72 -4.50
N PHE A 55 4.85 -18.90 -4.17
CA PHE A 55 4.68 -17.57 -4.76
C PHE A 55 5.92 -16.67 -4.54
N ILE A 56 6.39 -16.53 -3.29
CA ILE A 56 7.57 -15.71 -2.98
C ILE A 56 8.80 -16.22 -3.72
N ASN A 57 8.96 -17.55 -3.87
CA ASN A 57 10.09 -18.13 -4.56
C ASN A 57 10.11 -17.77 -6.06
N THR A 58 8.99 -17.37 -6.67
CA THR A 58 8.97 -16.92 -8.07
C THR A 58 9.77 -15.62 -8.25
N PHE A 59 9.76 -14.73 -7.26
CA PHE A 59 10.56 -13.49 -7.26
C PHE A 59 12.06 -13.78 -7.08
N GLN A 60 12.41 -14.76 -6.25
CA GLN A 60 13.81 -15.05 -5.92
C GLN A 60 14.55 -15.84 -7.01
N SER A 61 13.84 -16.48 -7.93
CA SER A 61 14.45 -17.38 -8.93
C SER A 61 15.36 -16.66 -9.92
N LYS A 62 15.26 -15.35 -10.05
CA LYS A 62 16.01 -14.50 -10.99
C LYS A 62 17.16 -13.70 -10.35
N GLU A 63 17.25 -13.64 -9.04
CA GLU A 63 18.38 -13.02 -8.35
C GLU A 63 19.65 -13.88 -8.48
N THR A 64 20.45 -13.62 -9.49
CA THR A 64 21.64 -14.42 -9.84
C THR A 64 22.85 -14.19 -8.93
N ARG A 65 22.81 -13.27 -7.94
CA ARG A 65 23.96 -12.90 -7.08
C ARG A 65 23.65 -12.66 -5.61
N GLY A 66 22.41 -12.78 -5.16
CA GLY A 66 22.01 -12.59 -3.76
C GLY A 66 21.99 -13.90 -2.95
N VAL A 67 22.15 -13.79 -1.64
CA VAL A 67 21.84 -14.91 -0.73
C VAL A 67 20.32 -15.08 -0.77
N LYS A 68 19.88 -16.27 -1.18
CA LYS A 68 18.44 -16.58 -1.22
C LYS A 68 17.85 -16.40 0.18
N LYS A 69 16.89 -15.46 0.32
CA LYS A 69 16.21 -15.22 1.59
C LYS A 69 15.33 -16.44 1.91
N THR A 70 15.47 -17.00 3.09
CA THR A 70 14.58 -18.08 3.56
C THR A 70 13.45 -17.46 4.35
N PHE A 71 12.22 -17.83 4.03
CA PHE A 71 11.03 -17.38 4.74
C PHE A 71 10.56 -18.47 5.70
N GLU A 72 10.50 -18.14 6.98
CA GLU A 72 9.96 -19.00 8.02
C GLU A 72 8.66 -18.37 8.53
N VAL A 73 7.58 -19.13 8.52
CA VAL A 73 6.27 -18.66 8.99
C VAL A 73 6.34 -18.46 10.51
N GLU A 74 5.88 -17.30 10.97
CA GLU A 74 5.75 -16.96 12.37
C GLU A 74 4.37 -17.34 12.90
N ASN A 75 3.34 -16.81 12.26
CA ASN A 75 1.95 -17.12 12.58
C ASN A 75 1.04 -16.96 11.35
N VAL A 76 -0.21 -17.40 11.48
CA VAL A 76 -1.24 -17.25 10.47
C VAL A 76 -2.49 -16.66 11.12
N VAL A 77 -3.03 -15.58 10.53
CA VAL A 77 -4.27 -14.95 10.95
C VAL A 77 -5.35 -15.31 9.94
N THR A 78 -6.45 -15.92 10.39
CA THR A 78 -7.62 -16.16 9.54
C THR A 78 -8.50 -14.92 9.55
N CYS A 79 -8.80 -14.37 8.38
CA CYS A 79 -9.62 -13.18 8.20
C CYS A 79 -10.97 -13.55 7.62
N SER A 80 -12.03 -13.06 8.24
CA SER A 80 -13.43 -13.31 7.85
C SER A 80 -14.03 -12.11 7.12
N ALA A 81 -15.10 -12.33 6.36
CA ALA A 81 -15.79 -11.26 5.65
C ALA A 81 -16.27 -10.14 6.59
N THR A 82 -16.73 -10.48 7.78
CA THR A 82 -17.19 -9.52 8.79
C THR A 82 -16.13 -8.56 9.28
N ASP A 83 -14.86 -8.92 9.17
CA ASP A 83 -13.75 -8.08 9.60
C ASP A 83 -13.60 -6.84 8.70
N PHE A 84 -14.12 -6.90 7.48
CA PHE A 84 -13.96 -5.84 6.45
C PHE A 84 -15.27 -5.22 5.98
N ILE A 85 -16.37 -6.01 6.02
CA ILE A 85 -17.67 -5.62 5.48
C ILE A 85 -18.64 -5.55 6.65
N GLY A 86 -19.13 -4.35 7.00
CA GLY A 86 -20.05 -4.17 8.13
C GLY A 86 -21.28 -5.09 8.03
N VAL A 87 -21.86 -5.45 9.18
CA VAL A 87 -22.93 -6.45 9.38
C VAL A 87 -24.25 -6.16 8.61
N GLU A 88 -24.35 -5.05 7.89
CA GLU A 88 -25.57 -4.65 7.17
C GLU A 88 -25.90 -5.50 5.92
N SER A 89 -24.98 -6.30 5.46
CA SER A 89 -25.22 -7.21 4.33
C SER A 89 -25.87 -8.50 4.82
N ARG A 90 -27.19 -8.54 4.88
CA ARG A 90 -28.01 -9.63 5.42
C ARG A 90 -27.97 -10.96 4.64
N SER A 91 -27.11 -11.12 3.66
CA SER A 91 -27.04 -12.32 2.80
C SER A 91 -25.75 -13.13 2.93
N LEU A 92 -24.76 -12.65 3.73
CA LEU A 92 -23.49 -13.33 3.89
C LEU A 92 -23.49 -14.18 5.18
N SER A 93 -23.03 -15.42 5.11
CA SER A 93 -22.68 -16.18 6.31
C SER A 93 -21.52 -15.43 6.98
N SER A 94 -21.79 -14.80 8.10
CA SER A 94 -20.94 -13.80 8.74
C SER A 94 -19.57 -14.30 9.22
N SER A 95 -19.34 -15.60 9.20
CA SER A 95 -18.12 -16.26 9.68
C SER A 95 -17.28 -16.94 8.59
N GLN A 96 -17.61 -16.72 7.29
CA GLN A 96 -16.83 -17.35 6.23
C GLN A 96 -15.43 -16.72 6.15
N PRO A 97 -14.36 -17.54 6.25
CA PRO A 97 -12.99 -17.08 6.02
C PRO A 97 -12.84 -16.59 4.57
N VAL A 98 -12.17 -15.47 4.38
CA VAL A 98 -11.93 -14.88 3.04
C VAL A 98 -10.48 -14.98 2.61
N PHE A 99 -9.54 -14.88 3.56
CA PHE A 99 -8.12 -15.14 3.32
C PHE A 99 -7.36 -15.43 4.62
N TYR A 100 -6.19 -16.02 4.45
CA TYR A 100 -5.18 -16.15 5.49
C TYR A 100 -4.13 -15.05 5.33
N ALA A 101 -3.78 -14.36 6.42
CA ALA A 101 -2.59 -13.52 6.49
C ALA A 101 -1.45 -14.33 7.12
N ILE A 102 -0.45 -14.69 6.34
CA ILE A 102 0.66 -15.56 6.72
C ILE A 102 1.88 -14.66 6.99
N ASN A 103 2.21 -14.45 8.26
CA ASN A 103 3.31 -13.61 8.69
C ASN A 103 4.63 -14.39 8.70
N PHE A 104 5.73 -13.71 8.32
CA PHE A 104 7.07 -14.29 8.33
C PHE A 104 7.90 -13.73 9.47
N LYS A 105 8.74 -14.59 10.11
CA LYS A 105 9.59 -14.19 11.23
C LYS A 105 10.50 -13.02 10.90
N GLY A 106 10.76 -12.19 11.91
CA GLY A 106 11.68 -11.07 11.82
C GLY A 106 11.16 -9.93 10.95
N GLU A 107 9.84 -9.72 10.95
CA GLU A 107 9.18 -8.66 10.15
C GLU A 107 9.51 -8.73 8.66
N ASN A 108 9.72 -9.95 8.15
CA ASN A 108 10.05 -10.20 6.75
C ASN A 108 8.82 -10.15 5.82
N GLY A 109 7.79 -9.46 6.23
CA GLY A 109 6.57 -9.30 5.47
C GLY A 109 5.54 -10.39 5.73
N PHE A 110 4.51 -10.39 4.90
CA PHE A 110 3.40 -11.35 4.99
C PHE A 110 2.75 -11.58 3.62
N VAL A 111 2.03 -12.68 3.50
CA VAL A 111 1.25 -13.03 2.31
C VAL A 111 -0.23 -13.12 2.67
N LEU A 112 -1.09 -12.58 1.80
CA LEU A 112 -2.53 -12.81 1.85
C LEU A 112 -2.86 -13.96 0.90
N ALA A 113 -3.23 -15.10 1.44
CA ALA A 113 -3.50 -16.33 0.70
C ALA A 113 -4.97 -16.70 0.72
N SER A 114 -5.48 -17.28 -0.36
CA SER A 114 -6.87 -17.71 -0.46
C SER A 114 -7.22 -18.84 0.51
N THR A 115 -8.47 -18.85 0.98
CA THR A 115 -9.09 -19.94 1.75
C THR A 115 -9.86 -20.93 0.89
N ASP A 116 -9.95 -20.69 -0.44
CA ASP A 116 -10.75 -21.47 -1.38
C ASP A 116 -9.95 -21.67 -2.69
N ASP A 117 -9.84 -22.92 -3.16
CA ASP A 117 -8.99 -23.29 -4.31
C ASP A 117 -9.59 -22.87 -5.67
N ARG A 118 -10.80 -22.37 -5.69
CA ARG A 118 -11.41 -21.78 -6.90
C ARG A 118 -10.82 -20.41 -7.22
N TYR A 119 -10.29 -19.71 -6.20
CA TYR A 119 -9.68 -18.41 -6.35
C TYR A 119 -8.15 -18.49 -6.51
N ILE A 120 -7.57 -17.41 -7.01
CA ILE A 120 -6.11 -17.30 -7.12
C ILE A 120 -5.45 -17.56 -5.76
N PRO A 121 -4.35 -18.32 -5.73
CA PRO A 121 -3.77 -18.79 -4.46
C PRO A 121 -3.27 -17.69 -3.53
N VAL A 122 -2.83 -16.56 -4.11
CA VAL A 122 -2.25 -15.42 -3.39
C VAL A 122 -2.89 -14.13 -3.87
N TYR A 123 -3.33 -13.28 -2.96
CA TYR A 123 -3.89 -11.96 -3.28
C TYR A 123 -2.85 -10.85 -3.17
N ALA A 124 -1.90 -10.96 -2.23
CA ALA A 124 -0.82 -10.00 -2.08
C ALA A 124 0.39 -10.62 -1.36
N TYR A 125 1.57 -10.06 -1.65
CA TYR A 125 2.80 -10.23 -0.88
C TYR A 125 3.32 -8.87 -0.47
N VAL A 126 3.34 -8.59 0.82
CA VAL A 126 3.91 -7.41 1.43
C VAL A 126 5.31 -7.74 1.92
N GLU A 127 6.29 -6.92 1.54
CA GLU A 127 7.71 -7.26 1.67
C GLU A 127 8.30 -7.08 3.07
N ASN A 128 7.68 -6.24 3.91
CA ASN A 128 8.18 -5.88 5.23
C ASN A 128 7.03 -5.75 6.24
N GLY A 129 7.36 -5.92 7.52
CA GLY A 129 6.41 -5.84 8.62
C GLY A 129 5.58 -7.10 8.79
N SER A 130 4.54 -6.99 9.59
CA SER A 130 3.55 -8.05 9.84
C SER A 130 2.16 -7.55 9.48
N PHE A 131 1.23 -8.45 9.26
CA PHE A 131 -0.16 -8.10 8.97
C PHE A 131 -0.76 -7.26 10.11
N PRO A 132 -1.21 -6.02 9.82
CA PRO A 132 -1.62 -5.07 10.86
C PRO A 132 -3.04 -5.32 11.39
N GLY A 133 -3.72 -6.37 10.90
CA GLY A 133 -5.14 -6.56 11.12
C GLY A 133 -5.99 -5.87 10.05
N THR A 134 -7.25 -5.63 10.36
CA THR A 134 -8.29 -5.18 9.44
C THR A 134 -8.28 -3.67 9.18
N GLU A 135 -7.60 -2.90 10.03
CA GLU A 135 -7.48 -1.45 9.91
C GLU A 135 -6.02 -1.02 10.04
N SER A 136 -5.51 -0.43 8.99
CA SER A 136 -4.24 0.30 8.98
C SER A 136 -4.51 1.79 8.75
N GLY A 137 -3.54 2.64 9.00
CA GLY A 137 -3.69 4.05 8.60
C GLY A 137 -3.63 4.27 7.08
N ASN A 138 -3.32 3.24 6.28
CA ASN A 138 -3.22 3.32 4.82
C ASN A 138 -4.58 3.01 4.17
N VAL A 139 -5.26 4.06 3.72
CA VAL A 139 -6.60 3.97 3.11
C VAL A 139 -6.59 3.09 1.85
N GLY A 140 -5.56 3.18 1.00
CA GLY A 140 -5.45 2.39 -0.23
C GLY A 140 -5.31 0.90 0.07
N TYR A 141 -4.47 0.55 1.04
CA TYR A 141 -4.30 -0.82 1.50
C TYR A 141 -5.59 -1.38 2.14
N ASN A 142 -6.22 -0.64 3.05
CA ASN A 142 -7.49 -1.05 3.66
C ASN A 142 -8.57 -1.29 2.60
N GLN A 143 -8.57 -0.46 1.56
CA GLN A 143 -9.53 -0.63 0.46
C GLN A 143 -9.27 -1.89 -0.35
N PHE A 144 -8.01 -2.21 -0.61
CA PHE A 144 -7.64 -3.47 -1.26
C PHE A 144 -8.17 -4.68 -0.46
N LEU A 145 -7.96 -4.71 0.86
CA LEU A 145 -8.48 -5.79 1.72
C LEU A 145 -10.00 -5.91 1.64
N LYS A 146 -10.70 -4.78 1.71
CA LYS A 146 -12.16 -4.73 1.60
C LYS A 146 -12.64 -5.25 0.25
N ASN A 147 -11.98 -4.88 -0.85
CA ASN A 147 -12.33 -5.34 -2.19
C ASN A 147 -12.16 -6.86 -2.31
N ILE A 148 -11.05 -7.42 -1.81
CA ILE A 148 -10.85 -8.88 -1.78
C ILE A 148 -11.99 -9.56 -1.02
N ALA A 149 -12.30 -9.10 0.20
CA ALA A 149 -13.37 -9.67 1.01
C ALA A 149 -14.73 -9.63 0.31
N MET A 150 -15.05 -8.52 -0.35
CA MET A 150 -16.31 -8.38 -1.10
C MET A 150 -16.38 -9.32 -2.29
N LYS A 151 -15.30 -9.42 -3.08
CA LYS A 151 -15.25 -10.27 -4.29
C LYS A 151 -15.32 -11.76 -3.95
N VAL A 152 -14.62 -12.18 -2.91
CA VAL A 152 -14.65 -13.59 -2.45
C VAL A 152 -16.05 -13.98 -1.92
N THR A 153 -16.79 -13.03 -1.35
CA THR A 153 -18.13 -13.30 -0.80
C THR A 153 -19.26 -13.17 -1.83
N ASP A 154 -19.05 -12.51 -2.95
CA ASP A 154 -20.05 -12.44 -4.02
C ASP A 154 -19.90 -13.60 -5.01
N LYS A 155 -20.83 -14.52 -4.96
CA LYS A 155 -20.87 -15.67 -5.87
C LYS A 155 -21.00 -15.29 -7.36
N ASN A 156 -21.34 -14.04 -7.67
CA ASN A 156 -21.44 -13.55 -9.05
C ASN A 156 -20.16 -12.85 -9.52
N ASP A 157 -19.21 -12.54 -8.63
CA ASP A 157 -17.92 -11.98 -9.01
C ASP A 157 -16.94 -13.12 -9.34
N SER A 158 -16.48 -13.12 -10.57
CA SER A 158 -15.50 -14.12 -11.06
C SER A 158 -14.10 -13.54 -11.25
N SER A 159 -13.87 -12.30 -10.87
CA SER A 159 -12.61 -11.61 -11.17
C SER A 159 -11.38 -12.23 -10.51
N LEU A 160 -11.56 -12.79 -9.30
CA LEU A 160 -10.50 -13.46 -8.56
C LEU A 160 -10.45 -14.98 -8.77
N LEU A 161 -11.38 -15.56 -9.57
CA LEU A 161 -11.33 -16.99 -9.88
C LEU A 161 -10.09 -17.31 -10.71
N VAL A 162 -9.52 -18.49 -10.47
CA VAL A 162 -8.44 -19.02 -11.32
C VAL A 162 -8.96 -19.11 -12.76
N LYS A 163 -8.30 -18.41 -13.66
CA LYS A 163 -8.65 -18.41 -15.09
C LYS A 163 -8.02 -19.61 -15.77
N GLU A 164 -8.78 -20.37 -16.55
CA GLU A 164 -8.16 -21.36 -17.44
C GLU A 164 -7.22 -20.61 -18.39
N GLN A 165 -5.98 -21.08 -18.48
CA GLN A 165 -4.95 -20.44 -19.29
C GLN A 165 -5.27 -20.55 -20.77
N GLU A 166 -6.00 -19.59 -21.31
CA GLU A 166 -6.09 -19.39 -22.76
C GLU A 166 -4.98 -18.40 -23.20
N GLY A 167 -3.84 -18.93 -23.60
CA GLY A 167 -2.82 -18.09 -24.25
C GLY A 167 -1.39 -18.27 -23.73
N VAL A 168 -0.46 -17.65 -24.44
CA VAL A 168 0.97 -17.65 -24.13
C VAL A 168 1.20 -16.99 -22.78
N MET A 169 1.68 -17.76 -21.81
CA MET A 169 2.12 -17.25 -20.50
C MET A 169 3.11 -16.11 -20.72
N ARG A 170 2.72 -14.91 -20.31
CA ARG A 170 3.64 -13.78 -20.24
C ARG A 170 4.40 -13.93 -18.92
N ASN A 171 5.63 -14.32 -18.94
CA ASN A 171 6.49 -14.32 -17.76
C ASN A 171 7.20 -12.96 -17.68
N VAL A 172 6.42 -11.90 -17.51
CA VAL A 172 6.94 -10.54 -17.34
C VAL A 172 7.25 -10.31 -15.86
N GLN A 173 8.46 -9.94 -15.57
CA GLN A 173 8.89 -9.49 -14.24
C GLN A 173 9.65 -8.18 -14.40
N ILE A 174 9.18 -7.16 -13.72
CA ILE A 174 9.77 -5.83 -13.65
C ILE A 174 9.95 -5.53 -12.17
N GLU A 175 11.21 -5.53 -11.73
CA GLU A 175 11.57 -5.20 -10.35
C GLU A 175 11.16 -3.77 -10.03
N PRO A 176 10.92 -3.46 -8.74
CA PRO A 176 10.61 -2.09 -8.33
C PRO A 176 11.65 -1.09 -8.82
N LEU A 177 11.21 -0.10 -9.57
CA LEU A 177 12.06 0.93 -10.15
C LEU A 177 12.49 1.99 -9.13
N LEU A 178 11.69 2.21 -8.09
CA LEU A 178 11.99 3.16 -7.03
C LEU A 178 12.93 2.56 -5.99
N HIS A 179 13.94 3.35 -5.61
CA HIS A 179 14.86 3.02 -4.52
C HIS A 179 14.58 3.83 -3.25
N VAL A 180 13.49 4.60 -3.25
CA VAL A 180 13.10 5.46 -2.12
C VAL A 180 11.82 4.95 -1.48
N LYS A 181 11.73 5.11 -0.16
CA LYS A 181 10.57 4.74 0.67
C LYS A 181 10.22 5.95 1.54
N TRP A 182 9.72 6.99 0.90
CA TRP A 182 9.38 8.21 1.61
C TRP A 182 8.01 8.13 2.28
N ASP A 183 7.79 9.01 3.26
CA ASP A 183 6.62 9.04 4.11
C ASP A 183 5.94 10.42 4.04
N LYS A 184 4.71 10.48 4.49
CA LYS A 184 3.97 11.72 4.70
C LYS A 184 4.35 12.46 6.00
N GLY A 185 5.00 11.77 6.95
CA GLY A 185 5.46 12.30 8.24
C GLY A 185 6.88 12.85 8.19
N SER A 186 7.49 13.04 9.38
CA SER A 186 8.87 13.50 9.49
C SER A 186 9.87 12.50 8.90
N PRO A 187 10.91 12.97 8.17
CA PRO A 187 11.31 14.39 8.01
C PRO A 187 10.64 15.11 6.83
N TYR A 188 9.83 14.44 6.04
CA TYR A 188 9.31 14.88 4.76
C TYR A 188 8.29 16.03 4.87
N ASN A 189 7.62 16.15 6.03
CA ASN A 189 6.62 17.19 6.33
C ASN A 189 7.19 18.48 6.93
N ALA A 190 8.53 18.67 6.91
CA ALA A 190 9.16 19.82 7.59
C ALA A 190 8.67 21.19 7.07
N HIS A 191 8.23 21.26 5.83
CA HIS A 191 7.69 22.48 5.21
C HIS A 191 6.19 22.40 4.91
N SER A 192 5.51 21.31 5.30
CA SER A 192 4.07 21.16 5.10
C SER A 192 3.29 22.09 6.02
N PHE A 193 2.18 22.67 5.51
CA PHE A 193 1.23 23.41 6.35
C PHE A 193 0.41 22.52 7.27
N PHE A 194 0.39 21.23 7.00
CA PHE A 194 -0.36 20.22 7.74
C PHE A 194 0.58 19.31 8.55
N THR A 195 0.01 18.58 9.48
CA THR A 195 0.74 17.58 10.27
C THR A 195 1.41 16.52 9.39
N TYR A 196 0.83 16.25 8.22
CA TYR A 196 1.32 15.27 7.25
C TYR A 196 1.31 15.86 5.85
N CYS A 197 2.26 15.45 5.01
CA CYS A 197 2.22 15.72 3.58
C CYS A 197 1.02 15.05 2.92
N SER A 198 0.59 15.58 1.78
CA SER A 198 -0.41 14.91 0.97
C SER A 198 0.16 13.64 0.34
N PRO A 199 -0.62 12.55 0.24
CA PRO A 199 -0.16 11.35 -0.46
C PRO A 199 0.26 11.62 -1.92
N MET A 200 -0.38 12.59 -2.58
CA MET A 200 -0.01 12.99 -3.96
C MET A 200 1.37 13.64 -4.02
N GLY A 201 1.67 14.56 -3.11
CA GLY A 201 2.98 15.22 -3.03
C GLY A 201 4.09 14.20 -2.83
N VAL A 202 3.90 13.25 -1.90
CA VAL A 202 4.86 12.16 -1.66
C VAL A 202 5.04 11.28 -2.89
N ALA A 203 3.95 10.83 -3.52
CA ALA A 203 4.00 9.96 -4.71
C ALA A 203 4.73 10.65 -5.87
N LEU A 204 4.40 11.92 -6.15
CA LEU A 204 5.05 12.68 -7.22
C LEU A 204 6.52 12.99 -6.92
N ALA A 205 6.87 13.27 -5.66
CA ALA A 205 8.25 13.47 -5.26
C ALA A 205 9.09 12.19 -5.41
N GLN A 206 8.52 11.02 -5.09
CA GLN A 206 9.16 9.72 -5.37
C GLN A 206 9.40 9.51 -6.87
N ILE A 207 8.44 9.90 -7.73
CA ILE A 207 8.62 9.89 -9.20
C ILE A 207 9.76 10.83 -9.61
N CYS A 208 9.82 12.04 -9.04
CA CYS A 208 10.90 12.99 -9.29
C CYS A 208 12.29 12.41 -8.94
N SER A 209 12.38 11.61 -7.86
CA SER A 209 13.63 10.98 -7.45
C SER A 209 14.18 9.99 -8.47
N TYR A 210 13.30 9.30 -9.18
CA TYR A 210 13.69 8.35 -10.22
C TYR A 210 14.30 9.04 -11.44
N TYR A 211 13.69 10.16 -11.85
CA TYR A 211 14.16 10.94 -13.00
C TYR A 211 15.21 12.00 -12.65
N LEU A 212 15.55 12.16 -11.37
CA LEU A 212 16.53 13.12 -10.86
C LEU A 212 16.19 14.58 -11.23
N TYR A 213 14.92 14.90 -11.27
CA TYR A 213 14.40 16.20 -11.71
C TYR A 213 13.19 16.64 -10.87
N PRO A 214 13.02 17.95 -10.51
CA PRO A 214 13.90 19.08 -10.88
C PRO A 214 15.23 19.06 -10.07
N THR A 215 16.25 19.77 -10.59
CA THR A 215 17.51 19.99 -9.85
C THR A 215 17.47 21.24 -9.00
N THR A 216 16.65 22.22 -9.37
CA THR A 216 16.39 23.46 -8.62
C THR A 216 14.97 23.92 -8.91
N ALA A 217 14.26 24.40 -7.93
CA ALA A 217 12.95 25.01 -8.10
C ALA A 217 12.73 26.16 -7.12
N THR A 218 11.77 27.02 -7.46
CA THR A 218 11.36 28.15 -6.62
C THR A 218 9.85 28.14 -6.46
N TYR A 219 9.37 28.34 -5.24
CA TYR A 219 7.97 28.57 -4.97
C TYR A 219 7.76 29.87 -4.19
N HIS A 220 6.55 30.39 -4.23
CA HIS A 220 6.18 31.62 -3.54
C HIS A 220 5.09 31.27 -2.53
N ASP A 221 5.35 31.61 -1.27
CA ASP A 221 4.43 31.38 -0.17
C ASP A 221 4.33 32.62 0.72
N ASN A 222 3.10 33.05 1.03
CA ASN A 222 2.80 34.19 1.90
C ASN A 222 3.58 35.49 1.57
N GLY A 223 3.96 35.66 0.30
CA GLY A 223 4.72 36.82 -0.18
C GLY A 223 6.23 36.62 -0.16
N ASP A 224 6.71 35.51 0.38
CA ASP A 224 8.12 35.13 0.37
C ASP A 224 8.44 34.21 -0.82
N SER A 225 9.70 34.24 -1.26
CA SER A 225 10.20 33.40 -2.33
C SER A 225 11.26 32.45 -1.79
N THR A 226 11.00 31.15 -1.90
CA THR A 226 11.93 30.10 -1.47
C THR A 226 12.47 29.35 -2.67
N THR A 227 13.81 29.37 -2.83
CA THR A 227 14.51 28.58 -3.82
C THR A 227 15.27 27.45 -3.15
N PHE A 228 15.10 26.23 -3.64
CA PHE A 228 15.79 25.04 -3.14
C PHE A 228 16.48 24.28 -4.27
N SER A 229 17.48 23.49 -3.92
CA SER A 229 18.25 22.68 -4.89
C SER A 229 18.30 21.22 -4.42
N MET A 230 18.15 20.31 -5.37
CA MET A 230 18.18 18.87 -5.15
C MET A 230 19.56 18.31 -5.50
N ASN A 231 20.28 17.83 -4.49
CA ASN A 231 21.47 17.00 -4.72
C ASN A 231 21.03 15.51 -4.82
N TRP A 232 20.47 15.15 -5.95
CA TRP A 232 19.91 13.82 -6.16
C TRP A 232 20.89 12.69 -5.84
N SER A 233 22.17 12.85 -6.19
CA SER A 233 23.19 11.83 -5.89
C SER A 233 23.36 11.62 -4.39
N SER A 234 23.43 12.71 -3.60
CA SER A 234 23.53 12.64 -2.14
C SER A 234 22.27 12.04 -1.53
N ILE A 235 21.09 12.46 -2.00
CA ILE A 235 19.78 11.98 -1.54
C ILE A 235 19.65 10.47 -1.76
N LEU A 236 19.96 9.99 -2.97
CA LEU A 236 19.83 8.57 -3.28
C LEU A 236 20.86 7.69 -2.59
N ILE A 237 22.09 8.18 -2.38
CA ILE A 237 23.11 7.47 -1.58
C ILE A 237 22.62 7.33 -0.14
N GLU A 238 22.05 8.38 0.45
CA GLU A 238 21.52 8.33 1.81
C GLU A 238 20.36 7.34 1.91
N CYS A 239 19.42 7.38 0.96
CA CYS A 239 18.32 6.42 0.89
C CYS A 239 18.85 4.98 0.77
N LEU A 240 19.83 4.73 -0.09
CA LEU A 240 20.44 3.41 -0.25
C LEU A 240 21.04 2.87 1.05
N LEU A 241 21.65 3.75 1.85
CA LEU A 241 22.29 3.38 3.13
C LEU A 241 21.27 3.23 4.28
N ASN A 242 20.04 3.74 4.13
CA ASN A 242 19.02 3.80 5.17
C ASN A 242 17.69 3.17 4.72
N ASP A 243 17.74 2.05 4.02
CA ASP A 243 16.56 1.31 3.57
C ASP A 243 15.52 2.19 2.84
N GLY A 244 15.98 3.02 1.93
CA GLY A 244 15.12 3.89 1.12
C GLY A 244 14.67 5.18 1.80
N LYS A 245 15.06 5.44 3.04
CA LYS A 245 14.61 6.58 3.86
C LYS A 245 15.70 7.64 4.01
N LEU A 246 15.28 8.85 4.36
CA LEU A 246 16.19 9.95 4.72
C LEU A 246 16.25 10.12 6.25
N LEU A 247 17.42 10.47 6.74
CA LEU A 247 17.60 10.84 8.14
C LEU A 247 16.98 12.22 8.42
N THR A 248 16.56 12.42 9.65
CA THR A 248 16.00 13.69 10.10
C THR A 248 17.09 14.77 10.22
N ASN A 249 16.70 16.03 10.04
CA ASN A 249 17.54 17.21 10.32
C ASN A 249 18.84 17.30 9.51
N ASN A 250 18.79 16.95 8.23
CA ASN A 250 19.90 17.16 7.31
C ASN A 250 19.45 17.87 6.02
N THR A 251 20.43 18.28 5.19
CA THR A 251 20.17 19.02 3.97
C THR A 251 19.41 18.20 2.91
N ASN A 252 19.57 16.88 2.88
CA ASN A 252 18.87 16.02 1.93
C ASN A 252 17.38 15.91 2.30
N SER A 253 17.08 15.67 3.57
CA SER A 253 15.69 15.61 4.03
C SER A 253 14.98 16.96 3.92
N ASP A 254 15.69 18.06 4.19
CA ASP A 254 15.18 19.41 4.03
C ASP A 254 14.85 19.71 2.55
N ALA A 255 15.75 19.37 1.62
CA ALA A 255 15.52 19.56 0.19
C ALA A 255 14.31 18.74 -0.31
N VAL A 256 14.16 17.50 0.16
CA VAL A 256 13.00 16.66 -0.20
C VAL A 256 11.71 17.21 0.40
N ALA A 257 11.74 17.71 1.63
CA ALA A 257 10.58 18.36 2.23
C ALA A 257 10.17 19.63 1.44
N HIS A 258 11.12 20.43 0.96
CA HIS A 258 10.84 21.53 0.04
C HIS A 258 10.25 21.06 -1.30
N LEU A 259 10.77 19.96 -1.86
CA LEU A 259 10.21 19.40 -3.10
C LEU A 259 8.77 18.97 -2.92
N ILE A 260 8.46 18.23 -1.85
CA ILE A 260 7.09 17.79 -1.56
C ILE A 260 6.17 19.00 -1.40
N HIS A 261 6.59 19.99 -0.59
CA HIS A 261 5.84 21.22 -0.43
C HIS A 261 5.62 21.95 -1.76
N TYR A 262 6.64 22.07 -2.62
CA TYR A 262 6.55 22.66 -3.94
C TYR A 262 5.52 21.94 -4.84
N LEU A 263 5.51 20.62 -4.81
CA LEU A 263 4.54 19.81 -5.57
C LEU A 263 3.11 19.93 -5.01
N GLU A 264 2.98 20.13 -3.71
CA GLU A 264 1.70 20.32 -3.04
C GLU A 264 1.11 21.71 -3.26
N TYR A 265 1.93 22.73 -3.30
CA TYR A 265 1.53 24.11 -3.11
C TYR A 265 1.58 24.99 -4.34
N HIS A 266 2.00 24.51 -5.48
CA HIS A 266 2.25 25.33 -6.65
C HIS A 266 1.07 26.21 -7.08
N TYR A 267 -0.15 25.85 -6.77
CA TYR A 267 -1.36 26.58 -7.18
C TYR A 267 -2.03 27.40 -6.08
N GLY A 268 -1.40 27.58 -4.93
CA GLY A 268 -1.92 28.50 -3.89
C GLY A 268 -3.31 28.15 -3.37
N THR A 269 -3.75 26.92 -3.53
CA THR A 269 -5.05 26.46 -3.04
C THR A 269 -4.87 25.32 -2.07
N GLU A 270 -5.52 25.41 -0.92
CA GLU A 270 -5.58 24.38 0.12
C GLU A 270 -6.15 23.02 -0.36
N THR A 271 -6.32 22.85 -1.65
CA THR A 271 -7.07 21.75 -2.25
C THR A 271 -6.24 20.97 -3.26
N LEU A 272 -5.06 20.52 -2.86
CA LEU A 272 -4.29 19.55 -3.64
C LEU A 272 -4.90 18.14 -3.62
N ASN A 273 -6.17 18.04 -3.44
CA ASN A 273 -6.94 16.82 -3.63
C ASN A 273 -7.39 16.63 -5.09
N ASN A 274 -6.91 17.46 -5.99
CA ASN A 274 -7.20 17.34 -7.42
C ASN A 274 -5.97 16.77 -8.15
N SER A 275 -5.98 15.45 -8.36
CA SER A 275 -4.93 14.77 -9.13
C SER A 275 -4.70 15.37 -10.52
N GLU A 276 -5.74 15.89 -11.16
CA GLU A 276 -5.62 16.50 -12.49
C GLU A 276 -4.76 17.77 -12.45
N GLN A 277 -4.90 18.58 -11.40
CA GLN A 277 -4.06 19.76 -11.21
C GLN A 277 -2.60 19.38 -10.94
N CYS A 278 -2.36 18.40 -10.07
CA CYS A 278 -1.01 17.93 -9.80
C CYS A 278 -0.35 17.34 -11.06
N LEU A 279 -1.08 16.57 -11.83
CA LEU A 279 -0.59 16.01 -13.10
C LEU A 279 -0.35 17.10 -14.16
N SER A 280 -1.22 18.11 -14.22
CA SER A 280 -1.01 19.29 -15.06
C SER A 280 0.26 20.05 -14.67
N PHE A 281 0.55 20.13 -13.37
CA PHE A 281 1.77 20.74 -12.89
C PHE A 281 3.01 19.92 -13.25
N MET A 282 2.99 18.60 -13.12
CA MET A 282 4.09 17.75 -13.61
C MET A 282 4.35 17.95 -15.10
N TYR A 283 3.29 18.10 -15.92
CA TYR A 283 3.44 18.44 -17.32
C TYR A 283 4.13 19.81 -17.52
N GLN A 284 3.76 20.83 -16.73
CA GLN A 284 4.41 22.15 -16.80
C GLN A 284 5.88 22.11 -16.37
N LEU A 285 6.25 21.18 -15.48
CA LEU A 285 7.64 20.92 -15.12
C LEU A 285 8.45 20.24 -16.24
N GLY A 286 7.80 19.81 -17.32
CA GLY A 286 8.44 19.16 -18.46
C GLY A 286 8.33 17.65 -18.49
N TYR A 287 7.59 17.04 -17.56
CA TYR A 287 7.30 15.60 -17.62
C TYR A 287 6.27 15.29 -18.70
N HIS A 288 6.40 14.13 -19.30
CA HIS A 288 5.32 13.54 -20.08
C HIS A 288 4.34 12.89 -19.11
N VAL A 289 3.07 13.25 -19.25
CA VAL A 289 2.00 12.80 -18.33
C VAL A 289 0.82 12.34 -19.18
N SER A 290 0.41 11.09 -19.05
CA SER A 290 -0.81 10.61 -19.70
C SER A 290 -2.05 11.19 -19.00
N GLN A 291 -3.19 11.18 -19.70
CA GLN A 291 -4.47 11.41 -19.05
C GLN A 291 -4.68 10.37 -17.93
N LEU A 292 -5.50 10.72 -16.94
CA LEU A 292 -5.96 9.77 -15.94
C LEU A 292 -6.85 8.72 -16.60
N HIS A 293 -6.50 7.47 -16.46
CA HIS A 293 -7.25 6.32 -16.93
C HIS A 293 -7.77 5.54 -15.72
N GLY A 294 -9.01 5.06 -15.78
CA GLY A 294 -9.49 4.09 -14.80
C GLY A 294 -8.73 2.77 -14.92
N LEU A 295 -8.46 2.12 -13.81
CA LEU A 295 -7.88 0.77 -13.81
C LEU A 295 -9.03 -0.25 -13.80
N TRP A 296 -9.64 -0.52 -14.97
CA TRP A 296 -10.91 -1.23 -15.06
C TRP A 296 -10.84 -2.52 -15.86
N PHE A 297 -9.85 -2.65 -16.74
CA PHE A 297 -9.79 -3.75 -17.70
C PHE A 297 -8.38 -4.35 -17.79
N SER A 298 -8.31 -5.59 -18.26
CA SER A 298 -7.02 -6.24 -18.56
C SER A 298 -6.14 -5.47 -19.54
N SER A 299 -6.74 -4.62 -20.40
CA SER A 299 -5.99 -3.70 -21.26
C SER A 299 -5.22 -2.65 -20.47
N ASP A 300 -5.76 -2.17 -19.34
CA ASP A 300 -5.09 -1.19 -18.47
C ASP A 300 -3.89 -1.83 -17.78
N VAL A 301 -4.02 -3.08 -17.36
CA VAL A 301 -2.90 -3.88 -16.80
C VAL A 301 -1.77 -4.01 -17.81
N ASN A 302 -2.10 -4.32 -19.07
CA ASN A 302 -1.11 -4.40 -20.15
C ASN A 302 -0.41 -3.05 -20.40
N ASN A 303 -1.14 -1.95 -20.31
CA ASN A 303 -0.59 -0.61 -20.45
C ASN A 303 0.39 -0.30 -19.31
N VAL A 304 0.01 -0.63 -18.07
CA VAL A 304 0.87 -0.46 -16.87
C VAL A 304 2.14 -1.30 -17.01
N ALA A 305 2.03 -2.60 -17.28
CA ALA A 305 3.17 -3.49 -17.45
C ALA A 305 4.09 -3.02 -18.60
N THR A 306 3.50 -2.59 -19.73
CA THR A 306 4.26 -2.06 -20.89
C THR A 306 5.01 -0.78 -20.53
N ALA A 307 4.37 0.15 -19.82
CA ALA A 307 4.99 1.39 -19.40
C ALA A 307 6.15 1.15 -18.43
N LEU A 308 5.95 0.29 -17.42
CA LEU A 308 7.00 -0.10 -16.50
C LEU A 308 8.17 -0.78 -17.19
N GLY A 309 7.91 -1.66 -18.17
CA GLY A 309 8.95 -2.27 -19.01
C GLY A 309 9.74 -1.27 -19.86
N GLN A 310 9.20 -0.07 -20.07
CA GLN A 310 9.88 1.06 -20.69
C GLN A 310 10.49 2.05 -19.68
N SER A 311 10.60 1.63 -18.41
CA SER A 311 11.10 2.47 -17.30
C SER A 311 10.26 3.74 -17.07
N LYS A 312 8.96 3.65 -17.32
CA LYS A 312 8.00 4.73 -17.04
C LYS A 312 7.23 4.39 -15.77
N LEU A 313 7.18 5.34 -14.85
CA LEU A 313 6.49 5.16 -13.58
C LEU A 313 4.99 5.43 -13.69
N ILE A 314 4.23 4.83 -12.81
CA ILE A 314 2.78 4.97 -12.76
C ILE A 314 2.38 5.68 -11.47
N TYR A 315 1.80 6.85 -11.62
CA TYR A 315 1.04 7.48 -10.55
C TYR A 315 -0.32 6.81 -10.46
N ALA A 316 -0.70 6.35 -9.27
CA ALA A 316 -2.00 5.75 -9.01
C ALA A 316 -2.72 6.49 -7.89
N ARG A 317 -4.04 6.51 -7.94
CA ARG A 317 -4.91 7.05 -6.89
C ARG A 317 -6.15 6.21 -6.69
N GLY A 318 -6.75 6.29 -5.52
CA GLY A 318 -8.04 5.70 -5.20
C GLY A 318 -8.72 6.42 -4.05
N TYR A 319 -10.03 6.22 -3.91
CA TYR A 319 -10.84 6.80 -2.85
C TYR A 319 -11.60 5.72 -2.10
N ALA A 320 -11.73 5.86 -0.77
CA ALA A 320 -12.42 4.89 0.07
C ALA A 320 -13.94 5.04 0.09
N THR A 321 -14.50 6.18 -0.35
CA THR A 321 -15.96 6.45 -0.33
C THR A 321 -16.47 7.07 -1.63
N GLN A 322 -17.80 6.93 -1.88
CA GLN A 322 -18.49 7.52 -3.03
C GLN A 322 -18.56 9.05 -3.01
N ASN A 323 -18.48 9.65 -1.84
CA ASN A 323 -18.59 11.11 -1.71
C ASN A 323 -17.24 11.75 -1.99
N SER A 324 -17.04 12.14 -3.25
CA SER A 324 -15.88 12.91 -3.71
C SER A 324 -15.62 14.22 -2.96
N ASN A 325 -16.49 14.62 -2.04
CA ASN A 325 -16.36 15.80 -1.20
C ASN A 325 -15.71 15.54 0.16
N LEU A 326 -15.42 14.29 0.52
CA LEU A 326 -14.70 13.94 1.75
C LEU A 326 -13.24 13.70 1.39
N TYR A 327 -12.48 14.76 1.40
CA TYR A 327 -11.06 14.81 1.10
C TYR A 327 -10.16 13.96 2.04
N SER A 328 -10.72 13.38 3.07
CA SER A 328 -10.01 12.53 4.05
C SER A 328 -9.78 11.10 3.60
N ASP A 329 -10.51 10.62 2.59
CA ASP A 329 -10.60 9.19 2.29
C ASP A 329 -9.91 8.79 0.98
N GLY A 330 -9.10 9.67 0.40
CA GLY A 330 -8.31 9.40 -0.80
C GLY A 330 -6.87 9.03 -0.47
N HIS A 331 -6.27 8.20 -1.34
CA HIS A 331 -4.85 7.90 -1.31
C HIS A 331 -4.25 7.96 -2.71
N ALA A 332 -2.94 8.29 -2.77
CA ALA A 332 -2.16 8.24 -4.00
C ALA A 332 -0.83 7.54 -3.73
N TRP A 333 -0.35 6.77 -4.70
CA TRP A 333 0.88 5.98 -4.58
C TRP A 333 1.55 5.81 -5.94
N VAL A 334 2.69 5.15 -5.95
CA VAL A 334 3.39 4.81 -7.19
C VAL A 334 3.29 3.31 -7.42
N ILE A 335 2.92 2.91 -8.64
CA ILE A 335 3.13 1.55 -9.12
C ILE A 335 4.46 1.58 -9.88
N ASP A 336 5.44 0.83 -9.41
CA ASP A 336 6.81 0.90 -9.87
C ASP A 336 7.42 -0.47 -10.24
N GLY A 337 6.64 -1.54 -10.13
CA GLY A 337 7.02 -2.88 -10.53
C GLY A 337 5.82 -3.72 -10.96
N TYR A 338 6.10 -4.85 -11.61
CA TYR A 338 5.09 -5.77 -12.11
C TYR A 338 5.60 -7.20 -12.15
N HIS A 339 4.73 -8.16 -11.86
CA HIS A 339 5.03 -9.57 -11.92
C HIS A 339 3.84 -10.38 -12.44
N ASP A 340 4.08 -11.20 -13.48
CA ASP A 340 3.15 -12.26 -13.87
C ASP A 340 3.47 -13.53 -13.09
N ASP A 341 2.53 -14.04 -12.31
CA ASP A 341 2.67 -15.35 -11.70
C ASP A 341 2.38 -16.44 -12.73
N ALA A 342 3.42 -17.18 -13.07
CA ALA A 342 3.33 -18.25 -14.07
C ALA A 342 2.41 -19.41 -13.65
N ASN A 343 2.13 -19.55 -12.34
CA ASN A 343 1.30 -20.66 -11.84
C ASN A 343 -0.19 -20.35 -11.93
N SER A 344 -0.57 -19.11 -11.61
CA SER A 344 -1.99 -18.68 -11.65
C SER A 344 -2.37 -17.91 -12.91
N GLY A 345 -1.39 -17.42 -13.69
CA GLY A 345 -1.62 -16.54 -14.83
C GLY A 345 -2.02 -15.11 -14.44
N GLU A 346 -1.96 -14.78 -13.16
CA GLU A 346 -2.37 -13.48 -12.64
C GLU A 346 -1.23 -12.46 -12.66
N GLY A 347 -1.59 -11.19 -12.86
CA GLY A 347 -0.67 -10.06 -12.77
C GLY A 347 -0.68 -9.41 -11.41
N TYR A 348 0.50 -9.05 -10.93
CA TYR A 348 0.69 -8.35 -9.66
C TYR A 348 1.43 -7.03 -9.90
N MET A 349 0.92 -5.96 -9.35
CA MET A 349 1.55 -4.65 -9.36
C MET A 349 2.32 -4.43 -8.07
N HIS A 350 3.59 -4.01 -8.16
CA HIS A 350 4.30 -3.53 -6.99
C HIS A 350 3.87 -2.10 -6.69
N CYS A 351 3.38 -1.88 -5.47
CA CYS A 351 2.89 -0.60 -4.97
C CYS A 351 3.87 -0.03 -3.94
N ASN A 352 4.40 1.16 -4.20
CA ASN A 352 5.07 1.99 -3.21
C ASN A 352 4.07 3.02 -2.69
N TRP A 353 3.55 2.77 -1.49
CA TRP A 353 2.43 3.51 -0.93
C TRP A 353 2.77 4.91 -0.43
N GLY A 354 4.06 5.29 -0.32
CA GLY A 354 4.46 6.56 0.30
C GLY A 354 4.24 6.57 1.82
N TRP A 355 4.49 5.45 2.48
CA TRP A 355 4.33 5.21 3.93
C TRP A 355 5.61 4.70 4.56
N GLY A 356 6.75 5.26 4.18
CA GLY A 356 8.04 4.85 4.72
C GLY A 356 8.42 3.41 4.38
N GLY A 357 7.81 2.82 3.35
CA GLY A 357 7.97 1.42 2.96
C GLY A 357 6.97 0.47 3.62
N ASP A 358 6.17 0.94 4.57
CA ASP A 358 5.13 0.12 5.18
C ASP A 358 4.11 -0.28 4.11
N TYR A 359 3.74 -1.57 4.12
CA TYR A 359 2.83 -2.21 3.16
C TYR A 359 3.30 -2.22 1.70
N ASN A 360 4.52 -1.78 1.37
CA ASN A 360 5.05 -1.93 0.01
C ASN A 360 5.10 -3.41 -0.36
N GLY A 361 4.76 -3.72 -1.61
CA GLY A 361 4.72 -5.09 -2.06
C GLY A 361 3.91 -5.30 -3.33
N TYR A 362 3.65 -6.55 -3.65
CA TYR A 362 2.96 -6.99 -4.85
C TYR A 362 1.50 -7.35 -4.54
N PHE A 363 0.59 -6.76 -5.28
CA PHE A 363 -0.86 -6.87 -5.10
C PHE A 363 -1.50 -7.33 -6.40
N THR A 364 -2.43 -8.30 -6.33
CA THR A 364 -3.17 -8.71 -7.53
C THR A 364 -3.92 -7.52 -8.13
N VAL A 365 -3.82 -7.38 -9.44
CA VAL A 365 -4.49 -6.30 -10.16
C VAL A 365 -5.99 -6.32 -9.94
N ASP A 366 -6.57 -7.51 -9.94
CA ASP A 366 -8.01 -7.68 -9.77
C ASP A 366 -8.52 -7.25 -8.39
N GLY A 367 -7.65 -7.17 -7.38
CA GLY A 367 -7.96 -6.57 -6.08
C GLY A 367 -8.20 -5.06 -6.11
N PHE A 368 -7.71 -4.38 -7.15
CA PHE A 368 -7.91 -2.94 -7.35
C PHE A 368 -9.12 -2.60 -8.22
N THR A 369 -9.62 -3.53 -9.01
CA THR A 369 -10.77 -3.27 -9.87
C THR A 369 -12.03 -3.15 -9.03
N PRO A 370 -12.97 -2.24 -9.38
CA PRO A 370 -14.20 -2.08 -8.62
C PRO A 370 -15.04 -3.35 -8.62
N TYR A 371 -15.69 -3.60 -7.51
CA TYR A 371 -16.66 -4.67 -7.38
C TYR A 371 -17.90 -4.41 -8.25
N SER A 372 -18.37 -5.42 -8.98
CA SER A 372 -19.37 -5.28 -10.06
C SER A 372 -20.73 -4.73 -9.63
N SER A 373 -21.14 -4.93 -8.38
CA SER A 373 -22.45 -4.47 -7.86
C SER A 373 -22.41 -3.07 -7.23
N MET A 374 -21.23 -2.52 -7.00
CA MET A 374 -21.05 -1.20 -6.40
C MET A 374 -20.44 -0.22 -7.40
N HIS A 375 -21.26 0.31 -8.27
CA HIS A 375 -20.87 1.07 -9.44
C HIS A 375 -19.98 2.30 -9.23
N TYR A 376 -19.61 2.71 -8.00
CA TYR A 376 -18.92 4.00 -7.79
C TYR A 376 -17.98 4.07 -6.60
N GLN A 377 -17.69 3.01 -5.86
CA GLN A 377 -17.05 3.22 -4.57
C GLN A 377 -15.59 3.64 -4.63
N TYR A 378 -14.86 3.38 -5.73
CA TYR A 378 -13.44 3.68 -5.73
C TYR A 378 -12.94 3.95 -7.13
N GLN A 379 -12.90 5.19 -7.50
CA GLN A 379 -12.30 5.60 -8.76
C GLN A 379 -10.79 5.38 -8.70
N MET A 380 -10.37 4.11 -8.77
CA MET A 380 -8.98 3.81 -9.07
C MET A 380 -8.65 4.37 -10.44
N ALA A 381 -7.66 5.23 -10.46
CA ALA A 381 -7.17 5.81 -11.70
C ALA A 381 -5.64 5.86 -11.68
N TYR A 382 -5.04 5.77 -12.85
CA TYR A 382 -3.60 5.84 -13.02
C TYR A 382 -3.21 6.82 -14.13
N SER A 383 -2.01 7.33 -14.04
CA SER A 383 -1.35 8.13 -15.08
C SER A 383 0.08 7.64 -15.25
N ILE A 384 0.52 7.52 -16.52
CA ILE A 384 1.90 7.17 -16.86
C ILE A 384 2.71 8.47 -16.86
N ILE A 385 3.79 8.50 -16.08
CA ILE A 385 4.66 9.67 -15.95
C ILE A 385 6.09 9.28 -16.29
N TYR A 386 6.75 10.09 -17.15
CA TYR A 386 8.16 9.93 -17.50
C TYR A 386 8.77 11.27 -17.92
N TYR A 387 10.09 11.35 -17.82
CA TYR A 387 10.85 12.56 -18.14
C TYR A 387 11.85 12.32 -19.27
#